data_a3824a43255a7e31da41d5e86571c38d
#
_entry.id   a3824a43255a7e31da41d5e86571c38d
#
_cell.length_a   1.000
_cell.length_b   1.000
_cell.length_c   1.000
_cell.angle_alpha   90.00
_cell.angle_beta   90.00
_cell.angle_gamma   90.00
#
_symmetry.space_group_name_H-M   'P 1'
#
loop_
_entity.id
_entity.type
_entity.pdbx_description
1 polymer ?
#
loop_
_entity_poly.entity_id
_entity_poly.type
_entity_poly.pdbx_seq_one_letter_code
_entity_poly.pdbx_strand_id
1 'polypeptide(L)'
;MGKATREAYGNALAKIGKENSNIIVLDADLSKSTKTDTFKKECPERFFNVGIAEQNLISVGAGLAAAGKIPFVSSFAMFATGRAFEQIRNAVCYPKLNVKVCATHAGITVGEDGATHQSLEDIACMRVLPNMTVIVPADEKETESVIKWAANYNGPVYVRLGRAGVDDVTAEGYTFTPGKSNQLKDGSDVTIIACGALVGPAVEAAKQLEGEQISARVINMASIKPIDADAIIKAGEETGAIVTAEEHNILGGLGSAVSEVVVAHKPVPMEFVGVQDTFGESGTPKELMAKYGLTAEDIVKAVKKVVTRK
;
A
#
# COMPACT_ATOMS: atom_id res chain seq x y z
N MET A 1 -12.97 -6.04 12.95
CA MET A 1 -12.53 -5.26 11.78
C MET A 1 -12.25 -3.85 12.26
N GLY A 2 -11.02 -3.37 12.13
CA GLY A 2 -10.59 -2.03 12.54
C GLY A 2 -11.01 -0.96 11.53
N LYS A 3 -10.36 0.22 11.59
CA LYS A 3 -10.66 1.34 10.70
C LYS A 3 -10.09 1.14 9.29
N ALA A 4 -10.68 1.83 8.32
CA ALA A 4 -10.11 1.92 6.98
C ALA A 4 -8.84 2.80 6.98
N THR A 5 -7.82 2.43 6.21
CA THR A 5 -6.57 3.22 6.14
C THR A 5 -6.78 4.63 5.60
N ARG A 6 -7.80 4.87 4.73
CA ARG A 6 -8.19 6.23 4.32
C ARG A 6 -8.71 7.10 5.48
N GLU A 7 -9.35 6.50 6.48
CA GLU A 7 -9.83 7.25 7.66
C GLU A 7 -8.67 7.63 8.58
N ALA A 8 -7.75 6.70 8.79
CA ALA A 8 -6.50 6.97 9.50
C ALA A 8 -5.68 8.07 8.80
N TYR A 9 -5.60 8.03 7.47
CA TYR A 9 -4.98 9.08 6.65
C TYR A 9 -5.58 10.45 6.92
N GLY A 10 -6.91 10.60 6.80
CA GLY A 10 -7.58 11.87 7.02
C GLY A 10 -7.33 12.46 8.41
N ASN A 11 -7.36 11.62 9.45
CA ASN A 11 -7.10 12.00 10.83
C ASN A 11 -5.62 12.41 11.04
N ALA A 12 -4.68 11.60 10.55
CA ALA A 12 -3.25 11.89 10.64
C ALA A 12 -2.90 13.20 9.91
N LEU A 13 -3.46 13.39 8.70
CA LEU A 13 -3.24 14.57 7.89
C LEU A 13 -3.73 15.85 8.57
N ALA A 14 -4.92 15.83 9.17
CA ALA A 14 -5.45 16.95 9.94
C ALA A 14 -4.57 17.29 11.15
N LYS A 15 -4.04 16.28 11.84
CA LYS A 15 -3.16 16.45 12.99
C LYS A 15 -1.84 17.11 12.57
N ILE A 16 -1.13 16.56 11.60
CA ILE A 16 0.17 17.12 11.15
C ILE A 16 -0.01 18.49 10.48
N GLY A 17 -1.18 18.77 9.87
CA GLY A 17 -1.50 20.06 9.30
C GLY A 17 -1.53 21.18 10.34
N LYS A 18 -1.97 20.92 11.57
CA LYS A 18 -1.91 21.89 12.68
C LYS A 18 -0.48 22.15 13.14
N GLU A 19 0.39 21.15 13.04
CA GLU A 19 1.77 21.20 13.48
C GLU A 19 2.72 21.86 12.45
N ASN A 20 2.37 21.76 11.14
CA ASN A 20 3.24 22.24 10.04
C ASN A 20 2.44 23.04 9.00
N SER A 21 2.65 24.37 8.99
CA SER A 21 1.99 25.31 8.07
C SER A 21 2.44 25.19 6.59
N ASN A 22 3.51 24.44 6.29
CA ASN A 22 3.92 24.18 4.92
C ASN A 22 3.12 23.07 4.24
N ILE A 23 2.35 22.28 5.01
CA ILE A 23 1.47 21.24 4.45
C ILE A 23 0.27 21.90 3.77
N ILE A 24 0.11 21.57 2.49
CA ILE A 24 -1.03 21.96 1.64
C ILE A 24 -1.72 20.68 1.18
N VAL A 25 -3.04 20.67 1.17
CA VAL A 25 -3.82 19.50 0.73
C VAL A 25 -4.63 19.85 -0.50
N LEU A 26 -4.53 19.01 -1.52
CA LEU A 26 -5.31 19.13 -2.75
C LEU A 26 -6.13 17.87 -2.99
N ASP A 27 -7.33 18.03 -3.53
CA ASP A 27 -8.25 16.94 -3.81
C ASP A 27 -8.95 17.14 -5.16
N ALA A 28 -9.23 16.07 -5.87
CA ALA A 28 -9.93 16.10 -7.15
C ALA A 28 -11.44 15.80 -6.99
N ASP A 29 -12.11 16.61 -6.17
CA ASP A 29 -13.57 16.59 -5.91
C ASP A 29 -14.08 15.31 -5.20
N LEU A 30 -13.22 14.63 -4.46
CA LEU A 30 -13.52 13.39 -3.75
C LEU A 30 -13.28 13.49 -2.23
N SER A 31 -13.18 14.70 -1.67
CA SER A 31 -12.67 14.95 -0.32
C SER A 31 -13.39 14.19 0.80
N LYS A 32 -14.70 13.95 0.68
CA LYS A 32 -15.47 13.13 1.65
C LYS A 32 -15.06 11.65 1.58
N SER A 33 -14.76 11.16 0.38
CA SER A 33 -14.37 9.77 0.14
C SER A 33 -12.91 9.52 0.50
N THR A 34 -12.01 10.42 0.11
CA THR A 34 -10.58 10.37 0.43
C THR A 34 -10.28 10.73 1.88
N LYS A 35 -11.25 11.31 2.61
CA LYS A 35 -11.14 11.83 3.99
C LYS A 35 -10.25 13.08 4.14
N THR A 36 -9.89 13.73 3.05
CA THR A 36 -9.20 15.02 3.07
C THR A 36 -10.08 16.16 3.59
N ASP A 37 -11.42 15.96 3.62
CA ASP A 37 -12.37 16.87 4.27
C ASP A 37 -12.11 17.04 5.77
N THR A 38 -11.45 16.09 6.43
CA THR A 38 -11.01 16.21 7.83
C THR A 38 -9.94 17.30 7.97
N PHE A 39 -8.96 17.33 7.06
CA PHE A 39 -7.98 18.41 7.00
C PHE A 39 -8.64 19.75 6.65
N LYS A 40 -9.57 19.78 5.68
CA LYS A 40 -10.30 20.99 5.29
C LYS A 40 -11.02 21.66 6.46
N LYS A 41 -11.58 20.88 7.39
CA LYS A 41 -12.28 21.40 8.57
C LYS A 41 -11.33 22.11 9.54
N GLU A 42 -10.09 21.61 9.66
CA GLU A 42 -9.09 22.11 10.60
C GLU A 42 -8.18 23.22 10.01
N CYS A 43 -7.93 23.15 8.71
CA CYS A 43 -7.01 24.04 8.00
C CYS A 43 -7.60 24.48 6.64
N PRO A 44 -8.75 25.16 6.60
CA PRO A 44 -9.47 25.44 5.36
C PRO A 44 -8.70 26.31 4.38
N GLU A 45 -7.80 27.19 4.86
CA GLU A 45 -6.98 28.10 4.05
C GLU A 45 -5.84 27.38 3.27
N ARG A 46 -5.60 26.11 3.60
CA ARG A 46 -4.57 25.28 2.99
C ARG A 46 -5.14 24.03 2.30
N PHE A 47 -6.44 24.03 2.08
CA PHE A 47 -7.15 22.98 1.33
C PHE A 47 -7.65 23.53 0.01
N PHE A 48 -7.37 22.82 -1.10
CA PHE A 48 -7.80 23.21 -2.44
C PHE A 48 -8.49 22.04 -3.13
N ASN A 49 -9.71 22.27 -3.61
CA ASN A 49 -10.39 21.35 -4.52
C ASN A 49 -10.15 21.84 -5.95
N VAL A 50 -9.51 21.01 -6.77
CA VAL A 50 -9.18 21.35 -8.16
C VAL A 50 -10.23 20.88 -9.16
N GLY A 51 -11.35 20.31 -8.68
CA GLY A 51 -12.37 19.66 -9.51
C GLY A 51 -11.93 18.27 -9.99
N ILE A 52 -12.75 17.65 -10.84
CA ILE A 52 -12.45 16.33 -11.41
C ILE A 52 -11.37 16.47 -12.50
N ALA A 53 -10.13 16.72 -12.07
CA ALA A 53 -9.02 17.07 -12.94
C ALA A 53 -7.68 16.56 -12.35
N GLU A 54 -7.46 15.25 -12.37
CA GLU A 54 -6.32 14.60 -11.67
C GLU A 54 -4.97 15.00 -12.26
N GLN A 55 -4.88 15.25 -13.56
CA GLN A 55 -3.66 15.77 -14.18
C GLN A 55 -3.33 17.17 -13.66
N ASN A 56 -4.34 18.03 -13.51
CA ASN A 56 -4.18 19.37 -12.89
C ASN A 56 -3.83 19.24 -11.40
N LEU A 57 -4.46 18.33 -10.68
CA LEU A 57 -4.15 18.02 -9.27
C LEU A 57 -2.65 17.78 -9.06
N ILE A 58 -2.06 16.89 -9.85
CA ILE A 58 -0.64 16.56 -9.75
C ILE A 58 0.24 17.74 -10.18
N SER A 59 -0.13 18.44 -11.26
CA SER A 59 0.66 19.58 -11.78
C SER A 59 0.68 20.76 -10.81
N VAL A 60 -0.48 21.09 -10.20
CA VAL A 60 -0.56 22.12 -9.15
C VAL A 60 0.24 21.71 -7.91
N GLY A 61 0.13 20.43 -7.48
CA GLY A 61 0.94 19.88 -6.40
C GLY A 61 2.44 20.02 -6.68
N ALA A 62 2.88 19.70 -7.89
CA ALA A 62 4.27 19.86 -8.31
C ALA A 62 4.73 21.33 -8.23
N GLY A 63 3.91 22.27 -8.71
CA GLY A 63 4.20 23.71 -8.61
C GLY A 63 4.33 24.21 -7.16
N LEU A 64 3.44 23.76 -6.28
CA LEU A 64 3.51 24.09 -4.84
C LEU A 64 4.77 23.50 -4.18
N ALA A 65 5.15 22.28 -4.55
CA ALA A 65 6.38 21.66 -4.05
C ALA A 65 7.63 22.43 -4.54
N ALA A 66 7.64 22.87 -5.80
CA ALA A 66 8.71 23.71 -6.34
C ALA A 66 8.81 25.07 -5.62
N ALA A 67 7.68 25.58 -5.09
CA ALA A 67 7.62 26.78 -4.25
C ALA A 67 7.94 26.52 -2.75
N GLY A 68 8.43 25.32 -2.38
CA GLY A 68 8.85 24.97 -1.03
C GLY A 68 7.72 24.50 -0.09
N LYS A 69 6.53 24.19 -0.61
CA LYS A 69 5.44 23.61 0.17
C LYS A 69 5.54 22.07 0.19
N ILE A 70 4.73 21.47 1.06
CA ILE A 70 4.60 20.00 1.20
C ILE A 70 3.18 19.60 0.78
N PRO A 71 2.89 19.46 -0.53
CA PRO A 71 1.57 19.11 -1.00
C PRO A 71 1.29 17.62 -0.78
N PHE A 72 0.13 17.34 -0.15
CA PHE A 72 -0.54 16.05 -0.14
C PHE A 72 -1.68 16.12 -1.17
N VAL A 73 -1.60 15.31 -2.21
CA VAL A 73 -2.57 15.29 -3.32
C VAL A 73 -3.35 13.99 -3.27
N SER A 74 -4.68 14.06 -3.36
CA SER A 74 -5.56 12.92 -3.15
C SER A 74 -6.64 12.80 -4.21
N SER A 75 -6.84 11.58 -4.68
CA SER A 75 -7.93 11.09 -5.50
C SER A 75 -8.05 9.58 -5.27
N PHE A 76 -8.91 8.89 -6.03
CA PHE A 76 -8.88 7.41 -6.04
C PHE A 76 -7.63 6.90 -6.76
N ALA A 77 -7.15 5.74 -6.34
CA ALA A 77 -5.91 5.16 -6.87
C ALA A 77 -5.93 5.01 -8.39
N MET A 78 -7.05 4.52 -8.95
CA MET A 78 -7.22 4.37 -10.39
C MET A 78 -7.03 5.69 -11.15
N PHE A 79 -7.55 6.78 -10.60
CA PHE A 79 -7.49 8.08 -11.27
C PHE A 79 -6.17 8.81 -11.03
N ALA A 80 -5.63 8.74 -9.82
CA ALA A 80 -4.34 9.34 -9.52
C ALA A 80 -3.21 8.66 -10.31
N THR A 81 -3.16 7.33 -10.34
CA THR A 81 -2.04 6.58 -10.95
C THR A 81 -2.23 6.26 -12.42
N GLY A 82 -3.47 6.08 -12.88
CA GLY A 82 -3.78 5.82 -14.29
C GLY A 82 -3.86 7.11 -15.12
N ARG A 83 -4.82 7.98 -14.79
CA ARG A 83 -5.09 9.21 -15.57
C ARG A 83 -3.95 10.22 -15.49
N ALA A 84 -3.31 10.38 -14.33
CA ALA A 84 -2.25 11.36 -14.11
C ALA A 84 -0.83 10.76 -14.07
N PHE A 85 -0.65 9.55 -14.61
CA PHE A 85 0.64 8.85 -14.59
C PHE A 85 1.79 9.69 -15.16
N GLU A 86 1.56 10.31 -16.32
CA GLU A 86 2.58 11.12 -16.99
C GLU A 86 2.97 12.34 -16.15
N GLN A 87 2.01 13.02 -15.52
CA GLN A 87 2.27 14.17 -14.66
C GLN A 87 3.05 13.75 -13.40
N ILE A 88 2.72 12.61 -12.79
CA ILE A 88 3.52 12.06 -11.67
C ILE A 88 4.94 11.80 -12.15
N ARG A 89 5.11 11.15 -13.30
CA ARG A 89 6.43 10.83 -13.85
C ARG A 89 7.27 12.07 -14.12
N ASN A 90 6.74 13.02 -14.89
CA ASN A 90 7.51 14.14 -15.45
C ASN A 90 7.53 15.37 -14.53
N ALA A 91 6.41 15.68 -13.86
CA ALA A 91 6.34 16.87 -13.02
C ALA A 91 6.75 16.60 -11.56
N VAL A 92 6.69 15.36 -11.09
CA VAL A 92 7.00 15.00 -9.70
C VAL A 92 8.27 14.17 -9.58
N CYS A 93 8.33 13.00 -10.22
CA CYS A 93 9.44 12.06 -10.03
C CYS A 93 10.73 12.51 -10.71
N TYR A 94 10.66 13.00 -11.95
CA TYR A 94 11.85 13.42 -12.69
C TYR A 94 12.62 14.55 -11.99
N PRO A 95 11.98 15.67 -11.56
CA PRO A 95 12.63 16.72 -10.79
C PRO A 95 12.77 16.41 -9.29
N LYS A 96 12.33 15.23 -8.80
CA LYS A 96 12.38 14.81 -7.38
C LYS A 96 11.63 15.74 -6.44
N LEU A 97 10.50 16.29 -6.85
CA LEU A 97 9.71 17.21 -6.05
C LEU A 97 9.06 16.55 -4.85
N ASN A 98 8.91 17.30 -3.77
CA ASN A 98 8.38 16.84 -2.50
C ASN A 98 6.85 16.75 -2.50
N VAL A 99 6.27 15.90 -3.36
CA VAL A 99 4.83 15.67 -3.48
C VAL A 99 4.45 14.32 -2.86
N LYS A 100 3.36 14.31 -2.05
CA LYS A 100 2.80 13.10 -1.45
C LYS A 100 1.51 12.75 -2.19
N VAL A 101 1.57 11.74 -3.04
CA VAL A 101 0.41 11.19 -3.75
C VAL A 101 -0.24 10.16 -2.84
N CYS A 102 -1.27 10.59 -2.09
CA CYS A 102 -2.00 9.72 -1.16
C CYS A 102 -3.32 9.29 -1.81
N ALA A 103 -3.29 8.14 -2.46
CA ALA A 103 -4.42 7.64 -3.23
C ALA A 103 -5.24 6.62 -2.42
N THR A 104 -6.55 6.84 -2.38
CA THR A 104 -7.50 5.97 -1.68
C THR A 104 -8.26 5.07 -2.64
N HIS A 105 -9.08 4.16 -2.12
CA HIS A 105 -9.90 3.26 -2.94
C HIS A 105 -9.04 2.42 -3.89
N ALA A 106 -7.89 1.92 -3.41
CA ALA A 106 -7.08 0.97 -4.16
C ALA A 106 -7.59 -0.46 -3.94
N GLY A 107 -7.43 -1.30 -4.96
CA GLY A 107 -7.70 -2.73 -4.87
C GLY A 107 -9.14 -3.15 -5.13
N ILE A 108 -9.40 -4.44 -4.94
CA ILE A 108 -10.70 -5.07 -5.19
C ILE A 108 -11.74 -4.68 -4.13
N THR A 109 -11.31 -4.32 -2.91
CA THR A 109 -12.16 -3.91 -1.79
C THR A 109 -12.77 -2.51 -1.95
N VAL A 110 -12.56 -1.83 -3.07
CA VAL A 110 -13.41 -0.72 -3.51
C VAL A 110 -14.87 -1.16 -3.54
N GLY A 111 -15.10 -2.40 -3.95
CA GLY A 111 -16.40 -3.04 -3.80
C GLY A 111 -17.36 -2.70 -4.94
N GLU A 112 -18.50 -2.14 -4.59
CA GLU A 112 -19.66 -1.97 -5.46
C GLU A 112 -19.41 -1.07 -6.68
N ASP A 113 -18.45 -0.14 -6.60
CA ASP A 113 -18.08 0.74 -7.71
C ASP A 113 -17.51 -0.03 -8.92
N GLY A 114 -17.01 -1.24 -8.71
CA GLY A 114 -16.63 -2.20 -9.73
C GLY A 114 -15.30 -1.87 -10.45
N ALA A 115 -15.05 -2.62 -11.52
CA ALA A 115 -13.78 -2.67 -12.24
C ALA A 115 -13.20 -1.31 -12.66
N THR A 116 -14.04 -0.32 -12.98
CA THR A 116 -13.59 1.01 -13.42
C THR A 116 -12.95 1.83 -12.30
N HIS A 117 -13.16 1.45 -11.05
CA HIS A 117 -12.65 2.14 -9.86
C HIS A 117 -11.62 1.29 -9.09
N GLN A 118 -11.61 -0.02 -9.29
CA GLN A 118 -10.72 -0.97 -8.64
C GLN A 118 -9.34 -0.94 -9.30
N SER A 119 -8.40 -0.16 -8.74
CA SER A 119 -7.02 -0.16 -9.22
C SER A 119 -6.30 -1.42 -8.73
N LEU A 120 -5.89 -2.26 -9.66
CA LEU A 120 -5.15 -3.51 -9.42
C LEU A 120 -3.72 -3.44 -9.99
N GLU A 121 -3.30 -2.30 -10.49
CA GLU A 121 -2.03 -2.04 -11.17
C GLU A 121 -1.27 -0.82 -10.63
N ASP A 122 -1.82 -0.13 -9.63
CA ASP A 122 -1.27 1.11 -9.09
C ASP A 122 0.12 0.94 -8.46
N ILE A 123 0.36 -0.15 -7.75
CA ILE A 123 1.70 -0.44 -7.18
C ILE A 123 2.71 -0.61 -8.32
N ALA A 124 2.38 -1.39 -9.35
CA ALA A 124 3.24 -1.60 -10.51
C ALA A 124 3.57 -0.28 -11.22
N CYS A 125 2.55 0.55 -11.50
CA CYS A 125 2.71 1.85 -12.15
C CYS A 125 3.60 2.80 -11.33
N MET A 126 3.42 2.86 -10.03
CA MET A 126 4.20 3.76 -9.18
C MET A 126 5.61 3.20 -8.90
N ARG A 127 5.73 1.88 -8.76
CA ARG A 127 7.01 1.23 -8.49
C ARG A 127 8.01 1.38 -9.65
N VAL A 128 7.55 1.38 -10.91
CA VAL A 128 8.41 1.52 -12.08
C VAL A 128 9.04 2.92 -12.20
N LEU A 129 8.46 3.95 -11.56
CA LEU A 129 8.95 5.31 -11.68
C LEU A 129 10.23 5.53 -10.87
N PRO A 130 11.34 6.03 -11.48
CA PRO A 130 12.52 6.44 -10.72
C PRO A 130 12.17 7.50 -9.67
N ASN A 131 12.86 7.46 -8.54
CA ASN A 131 12.72 8.37 -7.40
C ASN A 131 11.40 8.26 -6.60
N MET A 132 10.37 7.56 -7.10
CA MET A 132 9.14 7.34 -6.35
C MET A 132 9.37 6.36 -5.19
N THR A 133 8.97 6.77 -3.99
CA THR A 133 8.83 5.86 -2.84
C THR A 133 7.40 5.34 -2.80
N VAL A 134 7.21 4.02 -2.63
CA VAL A 134 5.89 3.35 -2.70
C VAL A 134 5.61 2.64 -1.38
N ILE A 135 4.55 3.05 -0.69
CA ILE A 135 4.19 2.56 0.65
C ILE A 135 2.73 2.08 0.66
N VAL A 136 2.51 0.92 1.27
CA VAL A 136 1.20 0.25 1.37
C VAL A 136 0.96 -0.14 2.83
N PRO A 137 0.48 0.78 3.68
CA PRO A 137 0.27 0.49 5.11
C PRO A 137 -0.84 -0.52 5.34
N ALA A 138 -0.69 -1.35 6.37
CA ALA A 138 -1.60 -2.43 6.70
C ALA A 138 -2.84 -1.99 7.49
N ASP A 139 -2.70 -1.03 8.43
CA ASP A 139 -3.75 -0.63 9.36
C ASP A 139 -3.69 0.85 9.76
N GLU A 140 -4.54 1.24 10.72
CA GLU A 140 -4.64 2.61 11.24
C GLU A 140 -3.28 3.11 11.79
N LYS A 141 -2.65 2.34 12.68
CA LYS A 141 -1.42 2.74 13.37
C LYS A 141 -0.24 2.89 12.42
N GLU A 142 -0.10 1.94 11.51
CA GLU A 142 0.94 2.02 10.48
C GLU A 142 0.67 3.19 9.54
N THR A 143 -0.59 3.44 9.13
CA THR A 143 -0.95 4.59 8.30
C THR A 143 -0.59 5.91 8.97
N GLU A 144 -0.94 6.10 10.25
CA GLU A 144 -0.59 7.31 11.00
C GLU A 144 0.93 7.53 11.02
N SER A 145 1.70 6.48 11.28
CA SER A 145 3.17 6.52 11.30
C SER A 145 3.75 6.85 9.92
N VAL A 146 3.21 6.26 8.86
CA VAL A 146 3.59 6.53 7.46
C VAL A 146 3.33 7.98 7.08
N ILE A 147 2.16 8.53 7.41
CA ILE A 147 1.80 9.92 7.07
C ILE A 147 2.69 10.91 7.82
N LYS A 148 2.97 10.67 9.09
CA LYS A 148 3.92 11.47 9.87
C LYS A 148 5.33 11.43 9.29
N TRP A 149 5.79 10.25 8.89
CA TRP A 149 7.07 10.09 8.20
C TRP A 149 7.07 10.82 6.86
N ALA A 150 6.05 10.65 6.04
CA ALA A 150 5.96 11.25 4.71
C ALA A 150 6.01 12.79 4.76
N ALA A 151 5.41 13.42 5.77
CA ALA A 151 5.48 14.86 5.97
C ALA A 151 6.91 15.38 6.23
N ASN A 152 7.79 14.54 6.76
CA ASN A 152 9.19 14.88 7.06
C ASN A 152 10.19 14.38 6.01
N TYR A 153 9.75 13.54 5.08
CA TYR A 153 10.60 13.04 4.00
C TYR A 153 10.60 14.01 2.82
N ASN A 154 11.76 14.37 2.31
CA ASN A 154 11.90 15.23 1.15
C ASN A 154 12.04 14.40 -0.13
N GLY A 155 10.97 14.28 -0.89
CA GLY A 155 10.93 13.54 -2.14
C GLY A 155 9.54 13.02 -2.49
N PRO A 156 9.38 12.42 -3.68
CA PRO A 156 8.11 11.83 -4.12
C PRO A 156 7.72 10.61 -3.28
N VAL A 157 6.47 10.57 -2.83
CA VAL A 157 5.91 9.42 -2.11
C VAL A 157 4.53 9.08 -2.67
N TYR A 158 4.30 7.83 -2.97
CA TYR A 158 2.98 7.24 -3.19
C TYR A 158 2.55 6.46 -1.95
N VAL A 159 1.42 6.81 -1.36
CA VAL A 159 0.82 6.08 -0.25
C VAL A 159 -0.49 5.46 -0.72
N ARG A 160 -0.56 4.14 -0.72
CA ARG A 160 -1.72 3.35 -1.13
C ARG A 160 -2.67 3.12 0.01
N LEU A 161 -3.93 3.52 -0.12
CA LEU A 161 -4.92 3.47 0.96
C LEU A 161 -6.21 2.77 0.51
N GLY A 162 -6.78 1.95 1.40
CA GLY A 162 -8.02 1.20 1.16
C GLY A 162 -9.29 1.94 1.59
N ARG A 163 -10.43 1.52 1.02
CA ARG A 163 -11.79 1.96 1.39
C ARG A 163 -12.36 1.15 2.55
N ALA A 164 -12.16 -0.17 2.53
CA ALA A 164 -12.69 -1.09 3.52
C ALA A 164 -11.91 -1.02 4.84
N GLY A 165 -12.56 -1.35 5.96
CA GLY A 165 -11.88 -1.56 7.23
C GLY A 165 -10.95 -2.76 7.18
N VAL A 166 -9.82 -2.69 7.87
CA VAL A 166 -8.79 -3.73 7.93
C VAL A 166 -8.56 -4.15 9.39
N ASP A 167 -7.92 -5.29 9.60
CA ASP A 167 -7.60 -5.74 10.96
C ASP A 167 -6.40 -4.99 11.52
N ASP A 168 -6.44 -4.72 12.83
CA ASP A 168 -5.31 -4.10 13.55
C ASP A 168 -4.23 -5.15 13.78
N VAL A 169 -3.08 -4.95 13.15
CA VAL A 169 -1.94 -5.88 13.21
C VAL A 169 -0.67 -5.21 13.75
N THR A 170 -0.64 -3.88 13.73
CA THR A 170 0.52 -3.09 14.16
C THR A 170 0.52 -2.87 15.67
N ALA A 171 1.65 -3.12 16.32
CA ALA A 171 1.81 -2.92 17.75
C ALA A 171 1.72 -1.45 18.16
N GLU A 172 1.39 -1.20 19.44
CA GLU A 172 1.46 0.16 20.01
C GLU A 172 2.89 0.70 19.95
N GLY A 173 3.01 1.99 19.63
CA GLY A 173 4.32 2.66 19.56
C GLY A 173 5.14 2.34 18.32
N TYR A 174 4.57 1.64 17.35
CA TYR A 174 5.25 1.37 16.07
C TYR A 174 5.67 2.66 15.35
N THR A 175 6.87 2.64 14.82
CA THR A 175 7.43 3.73 14.02
C THR A 175 7.83 3.20 12.65
N PHE A 176 7.22 3.72 11.60
CA PHE A 176 7.54 3.36 10.23
C PHE A 176 8.95 3.83 9.84
N THR A 177 9.69 2.96 9.17
CA THR A 177 11.00 3.25 8.58
C THR A 177 11.01 2.78 7.14
N PRO A 178 11.26 3.64 6.14
CA PRO A 178 11.27 3.25 4.74
C PRO A 178 12.36 2.20 4.47
N GLY A 179 12.04 1.20 3.67
CA GLY A 179 12.96 0.10 3.37
C GLY A 179 13.17 -0.90 4.50
N LYS A 180 12.34 -0.82 5.57
CA LYS A 180 12.29 -1.83 6.63
C LYS A 180 10.92 -2.44 6.73
N SER A 181 10.89 -3.74 6.90
CA SER A 181 9.69 -4.54 7.11
C SER A 181 9.41 -4.73 8.60
N ASN A 182 8.20 -5.17 8.92
CA ASN A 182 7.79 -5.51 10.29
C ASN A 182 7.47 -7.01 10.38
N GLN A 183 8.28 -7.77 11.11
CA GLN A 183 8.00 -9.18 11.36
C GLN A 183 6.95 -9.30 12.46
N LEU A 184 5.76 -9.79 12.10
CA LEU A 184 4.60 -9.93 12.98
C LEU A 184 4.58 -11.29 13.70
N LYS A 185 5.16 -12.33 13.08
CA LYS A 185 5.21 -13.68 13.61
C LYS A 185 6.50 -14.37 13.16
N ASP A 186 7.10 -15.15 14.03
CA ASP A 186 8.24 -15.99 13.66
C ASP A 186 7.78 -17.35 13.12
N GLY A 187 8.65 -18.02 12.35
CA GLY A 187 8.40 -19.34 11.77
C GLY A 187 9.58 -19.87 10.98
N SER A 188 9.64 -21.19 10.82
CA SER A 188 10.80 -21.91 10.26
C SER A 188 10.53 -22.62 8.93
N ASP A 189 9.25 -22.85 8.56
CA ASP A 189 8.94 -23.70 7.40
C ASP A 189 8.68 -22.91 6.13
N VAL A 190 8.13 -21.70 6.25
CA VAL A 190 7.79 -20.82 5.13
C VAL A 190 7.71 -19.38 5.61
N THR A 191 7.97 -18.41 4.75
CA THR A 191 7.69 -17.00 5.05
C THR A 191 6.54 -16.49 4.19
N ILE A 192 5.53 -15.89 4.82
CA ILE A 192 4.46 -15.14 4.17
C ILE A 192 4.84 -13.65 4.23
N ILE A 193 5.00 -13.01 3.08
CA ILE A 193 5.28 -11.58 2.94
C ILE A 193 4.03 -10.92 2.40
N ALA A 194 3.40 -10.06 3.19
CA ALA A 194 2.15 -9.41 2.81
C ALA A 194 2.25 -7.88 2.91
N CYS A 195 1.37 -7.16 2.23
CA CYS A 195 1.20 -5.71 2.38
C CYS A 195 -0.28 -5.30 2.40
N GLY A 196 -0.55 -4.16 2.99
CA GLY A 196 -1.89 -3.56 3.02
C GLY A 196 -2.95 -4.50 3.61
N ALA A 197 -4.09 -4.60 2.94
CA ALA A 197 -5.25 -5.36 3.41
C ALA A 197 -5.00 -6.87 3.57
N LEU A 198 -3.96 -7.43 2.93
CA LEU A 198 -3.63 -8.85 3.03
C LEU A 198 -2.78 -9.22 4.25
N VAL A 199 -2.33 -8.25 5.05
CA VAL A 199 -1.53 -8.55 6.26
C VAL A 199 -2.36 -9.23 7.34
N GLY A 200 -3.59 -8.78 7.58
CA GLY A 200 -4.53 -9.46 8.49
C GLY A 200 -4.80 -10.91 8.09
N PRO A 201 -5.24 -11.18 6.86
CA PRO A 201 -5.37 -12.54 6.31
C PRO A 201 -4.09 -13.38 6.41
N ALA A 202 -2.90 -12.79 6.23
CA ALA A 202 -1.62 -13.50 6.38
C ALA A 202 -1.36 -13.95 7.82
N VAL A 203 -1.67 -13.11 8.80
CA VAL A 203 -1.57 -13.47 10.23
C VAL A 203 -2.57 -14.59 10.57
N GLU A 204 -3.78 -14.51 10.05
CA GLU A 204 -4.79 -15.56 10.27
C GLU A 204 -4.40 -16.89 9.60
N ALA A 205 -3.89 -16.85 8.37
CA ALA A 205 -3.37 -18.03 7.68
C ALA A 205 -2.24 -18.70 8.48
N ALA A 206 -1.33 -17.93 9.04
CA ALA A 206 -0.25 -18.49 9.86
C ALA A 206 -0.74 -19.16 11.15
N LYS A 207 -1.85 -18.69 11.74
CA LYS A 207 -2.51 -19.38 12.87
C LYS A 207 -3.17 -20.69 12.46
N GLN A 208 -3.83 -20.72 11.30
CA GLN A 208 -4.44 -21.94 10.77
C GLN A 208 -3.38 -23.01 10.48
N LEU A 209 -2.25 -22.61 9.91
CA LEU A 209 -1.13 -23.50 9.59
C LEU A 209 -0.47 -24.11 10.83
N GLU A 210 -0.47 -23.43 11.97
CA GLU A 210 -0.01 -24.02 13.25
C GLU A 210 -0.81 -25.27 13.63
N GLY A 211 -2.12 -25.27 13.41
CA GLY A 211 -2.98 -26.45 13.60
C GLY A 211 -2.62 -27.63 12.70
N GLU A 212 -1.88 -27.37 11.62
CA GLU A 212 -1.40 -28.37 10.66
C GLU A 212 0.12 -28.63 10.79
N GLN A 213 0.74 -28.18 11.86
CA GLN A 213 2.18 -28.34 12.17
C GLN A 213 3.10 -27.68 11.14
N ILE A 214 2.65 -26.60 10.48
CA ILE A 214 3.47 -25.76 9.58
C ILE A 214 3.76 -24.44 10.31
N SER A 215 5.04 -24.18 10.56
CA SER A 215 5.52 -22.96 11.22
C SER A 215 5.76 -21.84 10.20
N ALA A 216 4.77 -20.97 10.03
CA ALA A 216 4.83 -19.88 9.07
C ALA A 216 5.28 -18.57 9.72
N ARG A 217 6.34 -17.94 9.18
CA ARG A 217 6.74 -16.56 9.48
C ARG A 217 5.84 -15.60 8.73
N VAL A 218 5.48 -14.47 9.38
CA VAL A 218 4.70 -13.40 8.72
C VAL A 218 5.47 -12.09 8.78
N ILE A 219 5.67 -11.49 7.60
CA ILE A 219 6.33 -10.20 7.43
C ILE A 219 5.34 -9.23 6.78
N ASN A 220 5.06 -8.11 7.44
CA ASN A 220 4.41 -6.96 6.84
C ASN A 220 5.46 -6.12 6.08
N MET A 221 5.32 -6.05 4.75
CA MET A 221 6.19 -5.31 3.84
C MET A 221 5.47 -4.03 3.36
N ALA A 222 5.24 -3.08 4.25
CA ALA A 222 4.58 -1.82 3.90
C ALA A 222 5.41 -1.00 2.91
N SER A 223 6.75 -1.06 2.97
CA SER A 223 7.64 -0.39 2.04
C SER A 223 7.93 -1.28 0.83
N ILE A 224 7.23 -0.99 -0.28
CA ILE A 224 7.42 -1.74 -1.54
C ILE A 224 8.64 -1.19 -2.31
N LYS A 225 8.87 0.12 -2.17
CA LYS A 225 10.03 0.79 -2.74
C LYS A 225 10.45 1.99 -1.88
N PRO A 226 11.66 1.97 -1.29
CA PRO A 226 12.62 0.86 -1.31
C PRO A 226 12.08 -0.37 -0.59
N ILE A 227 12.45 -1.58 -1.02
CA ILE A 227 12.06 -2.83 -0.38
C ILE A 227 13.12 -3.26 0.66
N ASP A 228 12.72 -3.99 1.69
CA ASP A 228 13.63 -4.57 2.68
C ASP A 228 14.27 -5.86 2.12
N ALA A 229 15.32 -5.69 1.32
CA ALA A 229 16.02 -6.81 0.71
C ALA A 229 16.66 -7.76 1.74
N ASP A 230 17.18 -7.22 2.85
CA ASP A 230 17.81 -8.02 3.90
C ASP A 230 16.81 -9.00 4.53
N ALA A 231 15.59 -8.53 4.82
CA ALA A 231 14.54 -9.37 5.37
C ALA A 231 14.09 -10.47 4.38
N ILE A 232 14.04 -10.17 3.09
CA ILE A 232 13.68 -11.14 2.05
C ILE A 232 14.78 -12.21 1.90
N ILE A 233 16.05 -11.80 1.85
CA ILE A 233 17.19 -12.72 1.77
C ILE A 233 17.19 -13.65 2.99
N LYS A 234 17.07 -13.08 4.19
CA LYS A 234 16.99 -13.84 5.44
C LYS A 234 15.81 -14.83 5.44
N ALA A 235 14.64 -14.41 4.94
CA ALA A 235 13.49 -15.29 4.78
C ALA A 235 13.81 -16.49 3.87
N GLY A 236 14.44 -16.25 2.72
CA GLY A 236 14.88 -17.31 1.81
C GLY A 236 15.90 -18.28 2.43
N GLU A 237 16.84 -17.75 3.23
CA GLU A 237 17.87 -18.55 3.90
C GLU A 237 17.29 -19.42 5.04
N GLU A 238 16.42 -18.85 5.87
CA GLU A 238 15.95 -19.50 7.11
C GLU A 238 14.71 -20.38 6.88
N THR A 239 13.82 -20.01 5.96
CA THR A 239 12.57 -20.75 5.74
C THR A 239 12.52 -21.49 4.40
N GLY A 240 13.37 -21.17 3.44
CA GLY A 240 13.55 -21.90 2.18
C GLY A 240 12.34 -21.87 1.21
N ALA A 241 11.25 -21.15 1.54
CA ALA A 241 10.09 -20.95 0.68
C ALA A 241 9.36 -19.67 1.06
N ILE A 242 8.78 -18.97 0.07
CA ILE A 242 8.12 -17.68 0.27
C ILE A 242 6.74 -17.68 -0.40
N VAL A 243 5.73 -17.13 0.30
CA VAL A 243 4.43 -16.77 -0.28
C VAL A 243 4.30 -15.25 -0.20
N THR A 244 3.92 -14.58 -1.28
CA THR A 244 3.55 -13.16 -1.24
C THR A 244 2.04 -13.00 -1.28
N ALA A 245 1.51 -12.00 -0.56
CA ALA A 245 0.08 -11.71 -0.52
C ALA A 245 -0.18 -10.21 -0.65
N GLU A 246 -0.92 -9.83 -1.69
CA GLU A 246 -1.25 -8.44 -2.02
C GLU A 246 -2.63 -8.30 -2.66
N GLU A 247 -3.32 -7.22 -2.35
CA GLU A 247 -4.59 -6.85 -2.99
C GLU A 247 -4.32 -6.07 -4.29
N HIS A 248 -3.66 -6.72 -5.23
CA HIS A 248 -3.16 -6.15 -6.49
C HIS A 248 -3.04 -7.29 -7.52
N ASN A 249 -2.89 -6.98 -8.79
CA ASN A 249 -2.49 -7.97 -9.78
C ASN A 249 -1.15 -8.59 -9.37
N ILE A 250 -0.99 -9.90 -9.58
CA ILE A 250 0.29 -10.61 -9.30
C ILE A 250 1.45 -10.08 -10.14
N LEU A 251 1.16 -9.32 -11.21
CA LEU A 251 2.16 -8.75 -12.12
C LEU A 251 2.60 -7.34 -11.65
N GLY A 252 3.87 -7.16 -11.38
CA GLY A 252 4.49 -5.86 -11.12
C GLY A 252 4.39 -5.32 -9.70
N GLY A 253 3.58 -5.93 -8.79
CA GLY A 253 3.39 -5.49 -7.41
C GLY A 253 4.44 -6.00 -6.43
N LEU A 254 4.00 -6.33 -5.19
CA LEU A 254 4.82 -6.87 -4.12
C LEU A 254 5.49 -8.18 -4.53
N GLY A 255 4.73 -9.11 -5.11
CA GLY A 255 5.26 -10.42 -5.52
C GLY A 255 6.42 -10.29 -6.50
N SER A 256 6.30 -9.40 -7.49
CA SER A 256 7.39 -9.09 -8.42
C SER A 256 8.59 -8.48 -7.71
N ALA A 257 8.38 -7.52 -6.79
CA ALA A 257 9.45 -6.88 -6.04
C ALA A 257 10.24 -7.88 -5.17
N VAL A 258 9.54 -8.80 -4.51
CA VAL A 258 10.16 -9.88 -3.72
C VAL A 258 10.92 -10.84 -4.64
N SER A 259 10.33 -11.23 -5.78
CA SER A 259 10.97 -12.13 -6.75
C SER A 259 12.30 -11.59 -7.28
N GLU A 260 12.37 -10.29 -7.57
CA GLU A 260 13.61 -9.64 -8.04
C GLU A 260 14.75 -9.80 -7.03
N VAL A 261 14.46 -9.66 -5.73
CA VAL A 261 15.45 -9.88 -4.68
C VAL A 261 15.81 -11.37 -4.54
N VAL A 262 14.79 -12.24 -4.52
CA VAL A 262 14.97 -13.70 -4.37
C VAL A 262 15.85 -14.26 -5.49
N VAL A 263 15.55 -13.93 -6.75
CA VAL A 263 16.33 -14.43 -7.91
C VAL A 263 17.75 -13.90 -7.89
N ALA A 264 17.96 -12.65 -7.47
CA ALA A 264 19.27 -12.02 -7.46
C ALA A 264 20.19 -12.54 -6.33
N HIS A 265 19.63 -12.99 -5.19
CA HIS A 265 20.42 -13.27 -3.98
C HIS A 265 20.24 -14.69 -3.43
N LYS A 266 19.03 -15.16 -3.27
CA LYS A 266 18.71 -16.48 -2.67
C LYS A 266 17.52 -17.11 -3.36
N PRO A 267 17.70 -17.78 -4.51
CA PRO A 267 16.62 -18.45 -5.22
C PRO A 267 15.96 -19.54 -4.37
N VAL A 268 14.67 -19.38 -4.11
CA VAL A 268 13.80 -20.33 -3.40
C VAL A 268 12.44 -20.38 -4.10
N PRO A 269 11.67 -21.48 -3.95
CA PRO A 269 10.33 -21.54 -4.51
C PRO A 269 9.42 -20.46 -3.92
N MET A 270 8.60 -19.87 -4.78
CA MET A 270 7.63 -18.84 -4.44
C MET A 270 6.23 -19.17 -4.96
N GLU A 271 5.20 -18.73 -4.23
CA GLU A 271 3.80 -18.66 -4.67
C GLU A 271 3.26 -17.25 -4.44
N PHE A 272 2.29 -16.86 -5.27
CA PHE A 272 1.73 -15.51 -5.29
C PHE A 272 0.24 -15.54 -5.01
N VAL A 273 -0.20 -14.86 -3.96
CA VAL A 273 -1.60 -14.57 -3.66
C VAL A 273 -1.88 -13.14 -4.05
N GLY A 274 -2.72 -12.97 -5.05
CA GLY A 274 -3.09 -11.70 -5.67
C GLY A 274 -4.11 -11.95 -6.78
N VAL A 275 -4.61 -10.89 -7.39
CA VAL A 275 -5.53 -11.00 -8.53
C VAL A 275 -4.81 -11.59 -9.74
N GLN A 276 -5.39 -12.64 -10.34
CA GLN A 276 -4.75 -13.48 -11.36
C GLN A 276 -4.97 -12.91 -12.77
N ASP A 277 -4.33 -11.76 -13.05
CA ASP A 277 -4.34 -11.08 -14.35
C ASP A 277 -5.75 -10.92 -14.96
N THR A 278 -6.67 -10.39 -14.15
CA THR A 278 -8.05 -10.14 -14.55
C THR A 278 -8.55 -8.83 -13.94
N PHE A 279 -9.56 -8.23 -14.57
CA PHE A 279 -10.27 -7.10 -13.99
C PHE A 279 -11.17 -7.55 -12.84
N GLY A 280 -11.48 -6.63 -11.93
CA GLY A 280 -12.47 -6.84 -10.90
C GLY A 280 -13.90 -6.70 -11.42
N GLU A 281 -14.84 -6.64 -10.51
CA GLU A 281 -16.28 -6.49 -10.78
C GLU A 281 -16.99 -5.87 -9.57
N SER A 282 -18.26 -5.50 -9.73
CA SER A 282 -19.08 -5.01 -8.62
C SER A 282 -19.47 -6.15 -7.68
N GLY A 283 -19.37 -5.90 -6.39
CA GLY A 283 -19.71 -6.85 -5.32
C GLY A 283 -19.36 -6.27 -3.96
N THR A 284 -19.70 -6.94 -2.89
CA THR A 284 -19.24 -6.53 -1.57
C THR A 284 -17.74 -6.84 -1.40
N PRO A 285 -16.96 -6.06 -0.64
CA PRO A 285 -15.55 -6.35 -0.41
C PRO A 285 -15.27 -7.80 0.01
N LYS A 286 -16.09 -8.35 0.91
CA LYS A 286 -15.93 -9.72 1.41
C LYS A 286 -16.15 -10.78 0.31
N GLU A 287 -17.19 -10.64 -0.52
CA GLU A 287 -17.45 -11.55 -1.63
C GLU A 287 -16.34 -11.49 -2.68
N LEU A 288 -15.87 -10.28 -2.99
CA LEU A 288 -14.79 -10.09 -3.95
C LEU A 288 -13.47 -10.68 -3.45
N MET A 289 -13.09 -10.45 -2.19
CA MET A 289 -11.90 -11.07 -1.62
C MET A 289 -11.97 -12.61 -1.71
N ALA A 290 -13.10 -13.21 -1.41
CA ALA A 290 -13.29 -14.66 -1.53
C ALA A 290 -13.25 -15.14 -2.99
N LYS A 291 -13.93 -14.42 -3.90
CA LYS A 291 -14.00 -14.79 -5.32
C LYS A 291 -12.64 -14.72 -6.02
N TYR A 292 -11.83 -13.72 -5.67
CA TYR A 292 -10.52 -13.48 -6.29
C TYR A 292 -9.35 -14.17 -5.56
N GLY A 293 -9.66 -15.04 -4.58
CA GLY A 293 -8.64 -15.86 -3.91
C GLY A 293 -7.70 -15.06 -3.01
N LEU A 294 -8.25 -14.06 -2.29
CA LEU A 294 -7.49 -13.15 -1.43
C LEU A 294 -7.82 -13.36 0.07
N THR A 295 -8.14 -14.58 0.44
CA THR A 295 -8.50 -14.94 1.83
C THR A 295 -7.35 -15.65 2.56
N ALA A 296 -7.49 -15.83 3.87
CA ALA A 296 -6.54 -16.60 4.66
C ALA A 296 -6.42 -18.04 4.16
N GLU A 297 -7.55 -18.66 3.76
CA GLU A 297 -7.60 -20.01 3.21
C GLU A 297 -6.82 -20.13 1.89
N ASP A 298 -6.82 -19.08 1.06
CA ASP A 298 -6.06 -19.07 -0.19
C ASP A 298 -4.56 -18.93 0.08
N ILE A 299 -4.17 -18.14 1.07
CA ILE A 299 -2.79 -18.08 1.56
C ILE A 299 -2.34 -19.44 2.10
N VAL A 300 -3.18 -20.13 2.89
CA VAL A 300 -2.90 -21.51 3.38
C VAL A 300 -2.68 -22.48 2.22
N LYS A 301 -3.52 -22.43 1.17
CA LYS A 301 -3.33 -23.26 -0.04
C LYS A 301 -2.00 -22.97 -0.73
N ALA A 302 -1.64 -21.69 -0.87
CA ALA A 302 -0.37 -21.26 -1.46
C ALA A 302 0.82 -21.75 -0.66
N VAL A 303 0.75 -21.65 0.68
CA VAL A 303 1.78 -22.18 1.59
C VAL A 303 1.95 -23.69 1.42
N LYS A 304 0.88 -24.45 1.47
CA LYS A 304 0.94 -25.92 1.25
C LYS A 304 1.58 -26.26 -0.09
N LYS A 305 1.23 -25.54 -1.13
CA LYS A 305 1.79 -25.74 -2.47
C LYS A 305 3.28 -25.41 -2.53
N VAL A 306 3.72 -24.29 -1.96
CA VAL A 306 5.15 -23.90 -2.03
C VAL A 306 6.04 -24.80 -1.21
N VAL A 307 5.58 -25.26 -0.05
CA VAL A 307 6.35 -26.17 0.83
C VAL A 307 6.65 -27.51 0.16
N THR A 308 5.80 -28.01 -0.71
CA THR A 308 6.09 -29.26 -1.48
C THR A 308 7.15 -29.07 -2.56
N ARG A 309 7.61 -27.85 -2.81
CA ARG A 309 8.61 -27.51 -3.84
C ARG A 309 9.99 -27.18 -3.24
N LYS A 310 10.16 -27.30 -1.93
CA LYS A 310 11.43 -27.10 -1.20
C LYS A 310 12.52 -28.06 -1.60
#